data_72102e137c0de15353991feed7b8490d
#
_entry.id   72102e137c0de15353991feed7b8490d
#
_cell.length_a   1.000
_cell.length_b   1.000
_cell.length_c   1.000
_cell.angle_alpha   90.00
_cell.angle_beta   90.00
_cell.angle_gamma   90.00
#
_symmetry.space_group_name_H-M   'P 1'
#
loop_
_entity.id
_entity.type
_entity.pdbx_description
1 polymer ?
#
loop_
_entity_poly.entity_id
_entity_poly.type
_entity_poly.pdbx_seq_one_letter_code
_entity_poly.pdbx_strand_id
1 'polypeptide(L)'
;MISSHCIIMYSEVHLSMTNRQYALLLLRRGLRQRCPVCGRGKIFKGWIKTYERCPVCNFAYEREPGYYTGAMAVNLVVSELLIAVIAVPLAASQSVSLTVLIVLGCTLPFLFPLLFYRPTKSLWMSFDHFIHPVSSEGV
;
A
#
# COMPACT_ATOMS: atom_id res chain seq x y z
N MET A 1 5.84 -9.81 -20.81
CA MET A 1 7.10 -9.09 -21.15
C MET A 1 6.94 -7.65 -20.71
N ILE A 2 7.79 -7.18 -19.80
CA ILE A 2 7.84 -5.75 -19.42
C ILE A 2 8.42 -5.00 -20.63
N SER A 3 7.85 -3.85 -20.98
CA SER A 3 8.36 -3.04 -22.10
C SER A 3 9.81 -2.62 -21.83
N SER A 4 10.73 -2.92 -22.74
CA SER A 4 12.16 -2.61 -22.64
C SER A 4 12.42 -1.14 -22.29
N HIS A 5 11.57 -0.25 -22.76
CA HIS A 5 11.64 1.18 -22.46
C HIS A 5 11.37 1.49 -20.97
N CYS A 6 10.55 0.68 -20.32
CA CYS A 6 10.24 0.85 -18.90
C CYS A 6 11.37 0.36 -17.97
N ILE A 7 12.10 -0.68 -18.41
CA ILE A 7 13.27 -1.20 -17.68
C ILE A 7 14.41 -0.19 -17.74
N ILE A 8 14.65 0.41 -18.89
CA ILE A 8 15.71 1.43 -19.06
C ILE A 8 15.42 2.65 -18.19
N MET A 9 14.20 3.20 -18.24
CA MET A 9 13.80 4.31 -17.38
C MET A 9 13.90 3.98 -15.89
N TYR A 10 13.60 2.73 -15.52
CA TYR A 10 13.70 2.28 -14.14
C TYR A 10 15.16 2.21 -13.67
N SER A 11 16.07 1.64 -14.48
CA SER A 11 17.49 1.53 -14.14
C SER A 11 18.16 2.90 -14.01
N GLU A 12 17.86 3.84 -14.89
CA GLU A 12 18.39 5.21 -14.80
C GLU A 12 17.93 5.93 -13.54
N VAL A 13 16.63 5.81 -13.18
CA VAL A 13 16.08 6.39 -11.96
C VAL A 13 16.71 5.76 -10.71
N HIS A 14 16.91 4.45 -10.71
CA HIS A 14 17.49 3.75 -9.56
C HIS A 14 18.98 4.10 -9.37
N LEU A 15 19.76 4.23 -10.44
CA LEU A 15 21.19 4.54 -10.40
C LEU A 15 21.48 6.00 -10.04
N SER A 16 20.57 6.92 -10.38
CA SER A 16 20.75 8.36 -10.15
C SER A 16 20.29 8.85 -8.79
N MET A 17 19.53 8.03 -8.02
CA MET A 17 18.92 8.45 -6.76
C MET A 17 19.58 7.79 -5.55
N THR A 18 19.66 8.55 -4.44
CA THR A 18 20.02 7.96 -3.14
C THR A 18 18.89 7.06 -2.64
N ASN A 19 19.21 6.05 -1.80
CA ASN A 19 18.21 5.13 -1.22
C ASN A 19 17.03 5.87 -0.58
N ARG A 20 17.29 7.01 0.07
CA ARG A 20 16.25 7.85 0.69
C ARG A 20 15.31 8.48 -0.35
N GLN A 21 15.88 9.02 -1.42
CA GLN A 21 15.08 9.63 -2.50
C GLN A 21 14.24 8.59 -3.21
N TYR A 22 14.79 7.40 -3.44
CA TYR A 22 14.07 6.28 -4.03
C TYR A 22 12.93 5.78 -3.14
N ALA A 23 13.16 5.62 -1.83
CA ALA A 23 12.10 5.27 -0.88
C ALA A 23 10.95 6.30 -0.87
N LEU A 24 11.29 7.61 -0.86
CA LEU A 24 10.28 8.67 -0.92
C LEU A 24 9.50 8.67 -2.23
N LEU A 25 10.16 8.38 -3.36
CA LEU A 25 9.50 8.24 -4.65
C LEU A 25 8.49 7.09 -4.64
N LEU A 26 8.89 5.92 -4.12
CA LEU A 26 8.02 4.75 -4.01
C LEU A 26 6.87 4.99 -3.05
N LEU A 27 7.13 5.63 -1.91
CA LEU A 27 6.08 6.02 -0.96
C LEU A 27 5.04 6.95 -1.63
N ARG A 28 5.51 7.96 -2.36
CA ARG A 28 4.63 8.88 -3.10
C ARG A 28 3.83 8.16 -4.20
N ARG A 29 4.44 7.21 -4.91
CA ARG A 29 3.74 6.40 -5.93
C ARG A 29 2.71 5.48 -5.27
N GLY A 30 3.06 4.85 -4.15
CA GLY A 30 2.16 4.01 -3.35
C GLY A 30 0.95 4.78 -2.83
N LEU A 31 1.14 5.95 -2.21
CA LEU A 31 0.06 6.81 -1.74
C LEU A 31 -0.87 7.27 -2.87
N ARG A 32 -0.32 7.51 -4.07
CA ARG A 32 -1.10 7.86 -5.26
C ARG A 32 -1.69 6.66 -5.99
N GLN A 33 -1.51 5.45 -5.46
CA GLN A 33 -1.99 4.19 -6.05
C GLN A 33 -1.51 4.00 -7.50
N ARG A 34 -0.25 4.34 -7.76
CA ARG A 34 0.40 4.24 -9.06
C ARG A 34 1.44 3.12 -9.07
N CYS A 35 1.70 2.58 -10.25
CA CYS A 35 2.70 1.54 -10.45
C CYS A 35 4.07 1.93 -9.85
N PRO A 36 4.70 1.10 -9.03
CA PRO A 36 6.01 1.40 -8.45
C PRO A 36 7.11 1.54 -9.50
N VAL A 37 7.02 0.78 -10.60
CA VAL A 37 8.03 0.78 -11.67
C VAL A 37 7.91 2.00 -12.57
N CYS A 38 6.77 2.21 -13.24
CA CYS A 38 6.63 3.30 -14.21
C CYS A 38 6.00 4.59 -13.65
N GLY A 39 5.37 4.55 -12.48
CA GLY A 39 4.69 5.69 -11.87
C GLY A 39 3.43 6.19 -12.61
N ARG A 40 3.09 5.61 -13.76
CA ARG A 40 1.98 6.06 -14.63
C ARG A 40 0.76 5.16 -14.55
N GLY A 41 0.93 3.84 -14.54
CA GLY A 41 -0.15 2.87 -14.51
C GLY A 41 -0.94 2.92 -13.22
N LYS A 42 -2.27 2.72 -13.29
CA LYS A 42 -3.14 2.58 -12.13
C LYS A 42 -3.02 1.16 -11.58
N ILE A 43 -3.04 1.01 -10.26
CA ILE A 43 -3.02 -0.30 -9.59
C ILE A 43 -4.44 -0.89 -9.54
N PHE A 44 -5.43 -0.04 -9.26
CA PHE A 44 -6.81 -0.49 -9.07
C PHE A 44 -7.67 -0.28 -10.32
N LYS A 45 -8.44 -1.31 -10.67
CA LYS A 45 -9.48 -1.28 -11.71
C LYS A 45 -10.81 -0.74 -11.16
N GLY A 46 -11.05 -0.88 -9.85
CA GLY A 46 -12.24 -0.44 -9.14
C GLY A 46 -11.94 -0.21 -7.67
N TRP A 47 -12.93 -0.36 -6.80
CA TRP A 47 -12.73 -0.16 -5.36
C TRP A 47 -11.85 -1.25 -4.73
N ILE A 48 -12.09 -2.52 -5.03
CA ILE A 48 -11.41 -3.68 -4.44
C ILE A 48 -10.48 -4.37 -5.45
N LYS A 49 -10.89 -4.45 -6.72
CA LYS A 49 -10.16 -5.19 -7.76
C LYS A 49 -8.91 -4.45 -8.20
N THR A 50 -7.79 -5.14 -8.20
CA THR A 50 -6.51 -4.68 -8.78
C THR A 50 -6.37 -5.23 -10.20
N TYR A 51 -5.56 -4.55 -11.01
CA TYR A 51 -5.08 -5.14 -12.25
C TYR A 51 -4.08 -6.24 -11.93
N GLU A 52 -4.05 -7.31 -12.70
CA GLU A 52 -3.02 -8.35 -12.59
C GLU A 52 -1.66 -7.82 -13.05
N ARG A 53 -1.68 -6.97 -14.07
CA ARG A 53 -0.49 -6.33 -14.65
C ARG A 53 -0.72 -4.84 -14.89
N CYS A 54 0.37 -4.09 -14.85
CA CYS A 54 0.31 -2.66 -15.15
C CYS A 54 -0.14 -2.43 -16.60
N PRO A 55 -1.16 -1.62 -16.85
CA PRO A 55 -1.64 -1.34 -18.21
C PRO A 55 -0.63 -0.53 -19.05
N VAL A 56 0.43 0.03 -18.43
CA VAL A 56 1.42 0.86 -19.13
C VAL A 56 2.73 0.11 -19.35
N CYS A 57 3.28 -0.56 -18.33
CA CYS A 57 4.58 -1.23 -18.41
C CYS A 57 4.51 -2.75 -18.31
N ASN A 58 3.31 -3.31 -18.14
CA ASN A 58 3.06 -4.75 -18.02
C ASN A 58 3.72 -5.41 -16.79
N PHE A 59 4.18 -4.63 -15.80
CA PHE A 59 4.71 -5.15 -14.55
C PHE A 59 3.61 -5.93 -13.80
N ALA A 60 3.90 -7.16 -13.36
CA ALA A 60 2.97 -7.97 -12.58
C ALA A 60 2.84 -7.41 -11.16
N TYR A 61 1.61 -7.10 -10.75
CA TYR A 61 1.34 -6.56 -9.42
C TYR A 61 1.27 -7.65 -8.34
N GLU A 62 0.95 -8.86 -8.71
CA GLU A 62 0.94 -10.03 -7.85
C GLU A 62 2.03 -11.00 -8.34
N ARG A 63 3.00 -11.28 -7.48
CA ARG A 63 4.14 -12.15 -7.83
C ARG A 63 3.81 -13.62 -7.56
N GLU A 64 3.09 -13.87 -6.46
CA GLU A 64 2.79 -15.22 -5.98
C GLU A 64 1.38 -15.26 -5.37
N PRO A 65 0.71 -16.43 -5.37
CA PRO A 65 -0.53 -16.63 -4.63
C PRO A 65 -0.35 -16.27 -3.15
N GLY A 66 -1.21 -15.42 -2.61
CA GLY A 66 -1.10 -14.97 -1.23
C GLY A 66 -0.22 -13.73 -0.99
N TYR A 67 0.35 -13.15 -2.03
CA TYR A 67 1.20 -11.94 -1.96
C TYR A 67 0.59 -10.81 -1.11
N TYR A 68 -0.73 -10.62 -1.17
CA TYR A 68 -1.43 -9.58 -0.43
C TYR A 68 -1.79 -9.94 1.01
N THR A 69 -1.48 -11.14 1.48
CA THR A 69 -1.73 -11.54 2.88
C THR A 69 -0.94 -10.64 3.84
N GLY A 70 0.31 -10.30 3.51
CA GLY A 70 1.09 -9.34 4.27
C GLY A 70 0.47 -7.94 4.31
N ALA A 71 -0.08 -7.47 3.18
CA ALA A 71 -0.79 -6.20 3.14
C ALA A 71 -2.04 -6.19 4.05
N MET A 72 -2.77 -7.30 4.10
CA MET A 72 -3.94 -7.45 4.98
C MET A 72 -3.54 -7.44 6.45
N ALA A 73 -2.48 -8.16 6.82
CA ALA A 73 -1.95 -8.17 8.19
C ALA A 73 -1.50 -6.77 8.63
N VAL A 74 -0.74 -6.06 7.80
CA VAL A 74 -0.31 -4.67 8.08
C VAL A 74 -1.52 -3.74 8.21
N ASN A 75 -2.52 -3.88 7.34
CA ASN A 75 -3.75 -3.08 7.42
C ASN A 75 -4.47 -3.28 8.74
N LEU A 76 -4.60 -4.53 9.19
CA LEU A 76 -5.25 -4.86 10.47
C LEU A 76 -4.49 -4.24 11.64
N VAL A 77 -3.18 -4.47 11.74
CA VAL A 77 -2.34 -3.93 12.83
C VAL A 77 -2.37 -2.41 12.87
N VAL A 78 -2.24 -1.74 11.72
CA VAL A 78 -2.29 -0.27 11.65
C VAL A 78 -3.66 0.25 12.07
N SER A 79 -4.74 -0.41 11.65
CA SER A 79 -6.10 -0.02 12.03
C SER A 79 -6.32 -0.17 13.54
N GLU A 80 -5.91 -1.26 14.14
CA GLU A 80 -6.00 -1.49 15.58
C GLU A 80 -5.21 -0.45 16.39
N LEU A 81 -3.98 -0.14 15.97
CA LEU A 81 -3.17 0.88 16.61
C LEU A 81 -3.81 2.26 16.54
N LEU A 82 -4.36 2.64 15.38
CA LEU A 82 -5.07 3.92 15.21
C LEU A 82 -6.32 3.99 16.10
N ILE A 83 -7.07 2.91 16.18
CA ILE A 83 -8.25 2.84 17.05
C ILE A 83 -7.83 2.98 18.51
N ALA A 84 -6.79 2.27 18.95
CA ALA A 84 -6.28 2.34 20.31
C ALA A 84 -5.84 3.77 20.68
N VAL A 85 -5.09 4.44 19.78
CA VAL A 85 -4.64 5.83 19.98
C VAL A 85 -5.81 6.81 20.13
N ILE A 86 -6.94 6.56 19.51
CA ILE A 86 -8.14 7.38 19.59
C ILE A 86 -9.01 6.97 20.81
N ALA A 87 -9.29 5.69 20.95
CA ALA A 87 -10.26 5.18 21.93
C ALA A 87 -9.74 5.25 23.37
N VAL A 88 -8.43 4.98 23.60
CA VAL A 88 -7.87 4.98 24.96
C VAL A 88 -7.91 6.36 25.62
N PRO A 89 -7.44 7.47 25.00
CA PRO A 89 -7.59 8.79 25.59
C PRO A 89 -9.03 9.23 25.75
N LEU A 90 -9.89 8.86 24.80
CA LEU A 90 -11.29 9.20 24.83
C LEU A 90 -12.02 8.51 26.02
N ALA A 91 -11.72 7.24 26.25
CA ALA A 91 -12.22 6.50 27.41
C ALA A 91 -11.66 7.05 28.74
N ALA A 92 -10.38 7.41 28.78
CA ALA A 92 -9.75 7.95 29.98
C ALA A 92 -10.24 9.35 30.36
N SER A 93 -10.66 10.16 29.39
CA SER A 93 -11.16 11.51 29.63
C SER A 93 -12.53 11.57 30.33
N GLN A 94 -13.25 10.44 30.40
CA GLN A 94 -14.62 10.33 30.93
C GLN A 94 -15.62 11.37 30.33
N SER A 95 -15.25 12.02 29.25
CA SER A 95 -16.04 13.08 28.62
C SER A 95 -17.14 12.53 27.73
N VAL A 96 -17.13 11.22 27.47
CA VAL A 96 -18.01 10.56 26.49
C VAL A 96 -18.81 9.47 27.16
N SER A 97 -20.10 9.37 26.83
CA SER A 97 -20.97 8.33 27.39
C SER A 97 -20.54 6.93 26.97
N LEU A 98 -20.75 5.95 27.80
CA LEU A 98 -20.42 4.55 27.53
C LEU A 98 -21.06 4.06 26.22
N THR A 99 -22.27 4.50 25.91
CA THR A 99 -22.98 4.15 24.67
C THR A 99 -22.17 4.58 23.43
N VAL A 100 -21.64 5.79 23.44
CA VAL A 100 -20.80 6.28 22.30
C VAL A 100 -19.50 5.47 22.18
N LEU A 101 -18.85 5.12 23.30
CA LEU A 101 -17.66 4.28 23.31
C LEU A 101 -17.94 2.89 22.72
N ILE A 102 -19.07 2.28 23.06
CA ILE A 102 -19.48 0.97 22.52
C ILE A 102 -19.71 1.09 21.00
N VAL A 103 -20.46 2.10 20.56
CA VAL A 103 -20.73 2.31 19.13
C VAL A 103 -19.44 2.52 18.34
N LEU A 104 -18.54 3.36 18.84
CA LEU A 104 -17.24 3.58 18.21
C LEU A 104 -16.39 2.30 18.20
N GLY A 105 -16.33 1.59 19.34
CA GLY A 105 -15.57 0.34 19.46
C GLY A 105 -16.08 -0.77 18.55
N CYS A 106 -17.37 -0.79 18.23
CA CYS A 106 -17.93 -1.75 17.27
C CYS A 106 -17.80 -1.32 15.82
N THR A 107 -17.86 -0.01 15.50
CA THR A 107 -17.87 0.46 14.10
C THR A 107 -16.49 0.68 13.54
N LEU A 108 -15.56 1.23 14.32
CA LEU A 108 -14.21 1.59 13.83
C LEU A 108 -13.39 0.38 13.37
N PRO A 109 -13.39 -0.80 14.05
CA PRO A 109 -12.62 -1.96 13.59
C PRO A 109 -13.02 -2.50 12.22
N PHE A 110 -14.24 -2.24 11.79
CA PHE A 110 -14.72 -2.60 10.45
C PHE A 110 -14.48 -1.48 9.44
N LEU A 111 -14.71 -0.24 9.85
CA LEU A 111 -14.63 0.91 8.95
C LEU A 111 -13.17 1.24 8.55
N PHE A 112 -12.25 1.25 9.52
CA PHE A 112 -10.85 1.59 9.26
C PHE A 112 -10.15 0.64 8.29
N PRO A 113 -10.18 -0.70 8.47
CA PRO A 113 -9.56 -1.62 7.52
C PRO A 113 -10.14 -1.49 6.11
N LEU A 114 -11.44 -1.21 5.99
CA LEU A 114 -12.08 -1.02 4.69
C LEU A 114 -11.61 0.26 3.99
N LEU A 115 -11.49 1.36 4.71
CA LEU A 115 -11.00 2.64 4.18
C LEU A 115 -9.52 2.57 3.81
N PHE A 116 -8.71 1.90 4.65
CA PHE A 116 -7.27 1.78 4.46
C PHE A 116 -6.85 0.64 3.53
N TYR A 117 -7.79 -0.20 3.07
CA TYR A 117 -7.51 -1.33 2.20
C TYR A 117 -6.69 -0.95 0.95
N ARG A 118 -7.12 0.09 0.23
CA ARG A 118 -6.46 0.52 -1.01
C ARG A 118 -5.06 1.10 -0.79
N PRO A 119 -4.88 2.10 0.10
CA PRO A 119 -3.56 2.64 0.34
C PRO A 119 -2.60 1.60 0.92
N THR A 120 -3.04 0.73 1.84
CA THR A 120 -2.19 -0.30 2.42
C THR A 120 -1.72 -1.31 1.37
N LYS A 121 -2.60 -1.79 0.51
CA LYS A 121 -2.26 -2.70 -0.59
C LYS A 121 -1.26 -2.08 -1.57
N SER A 122 -1.43 -0.81 -1.89
CA SER A 122 -0.52 -0.06 -2.76
C SER A 122 0.83 0.22 -2.11
N LEU A 123 0.84 0.57 -0.82
CA LEU A 123 2.06 0.78 -0.04
C LEU A 123 2.84 -0.52 0.14
N TRP A 124 2.16 -1.64 0.39
CA TRP A 124 2.78 -2.96 0.46
C TRP A 124 3.54 -3.29 -0.82
N MET A 125 2.92 -3.07 -1.97
CA MET A 125 3.55 -3.25 -3.28
C MET A 125 4.80 -2.38 -3.45
N SER A 126 4.73 -1.12 -3.01
CA SER A 126 5.86 -0.19 -3.08
C SER A 126 6.98 -0.59 -2.13
N PHE A 127 6.63 -1.08 -0.95
CA PHE A 127 7.57 -1.57 0.06
C PHE A 127 8.27 -2.86 -0.40
N ASP A 128 7.51 -3.82 -0.90
CA ASP A 128 8.07 -5.06 -1.45
C ASP A 128 9.02 -4.76 -2.62
N HIS A 129 8.64 -3.82 -3.49
CA HIS A 129 9.48 -3.39 -4.60
C HIS A 129 10.76 -2.65 -4.15
N PHE A 130 10.73 -2.03 -2.97
CA PHE A 130 11.92 -1.43 -2.37
C PHE A 130 12.92 -2.49 -1.87
N ILE A 131 12.41 -3.56 -1.24
CA ILE A 131 13.24 -4.66 -0.70
C ILE A 131 13.70 -5.59 -1.82
N HIS A 132 12.81 -5.90 -2.76
CA HIS A 132 13.06 -6.78 -3.90
C HIS A 132 12.92 -5.99 -5.21
N PRO A 133 13.92 -5.17 -5.55
CA PRO A 133 13.91 -4.45 -6.83
C PRO A 133 13.84 -5.44 -7.99
N VAL A 134 13.25 -5.03 -9.11
CA VAL A 134 13.19 -5.87 -10.31
C VAL A 134 14.60 -6.08 -10.81
N SER A 135 15.18 -7.24 -10.50
CA SER A 135 16.37 -7.74 -11.15
C SER A 135 16.01 -8.28 -12.54
N SER A 136 16.91 -8.14 -13.49
CA SER A 136 16.75 -8.60 -14.87
C SER A 136 16.58 -10.12 -15.02
N GLU A 137 16.64 -10.87 -13.92
CA GLU A 137 16.54 -12.34 -13.88
C GLU A 137 15.10 -12.87 -13.75
N GLY A 138 14.10 -12.00 -13.69
CA GLY A 138 12.68 -12.38 -13.53
C GLY A 138 11.78 -11.99 -14.71
N VAL A 139 12.33 -11.89 -15.92
CA VAL A 139 11.58 -11.55 -17.16
C VAL A 139 11.47 -12.76 -18.07
#